data_8eddbe65bb0d24f3f7b1b6828f645fef
#
_entry.id   8eddbe65bb0d24f3f7b1b6828f645fef
#
_cell.length_a   1.000
_cell.length_b   1.000
_cell.length_c   1.000
_cell.angle_alpha   90.00
_cell.angle_beta   90.00
_cell.angle_gamma   90.00
#
_symmetry.space_group_name_H-M   'P 1'
#
loop_
_entity.id
_entity.type
_entity.pdbx_description
1 polymer ?
#
loop_
_entity_poly.entity_id
_entity_poly.type
_entity_poly.pdbx_seq_one_letter_code
_entity_poly.pdbx_strand_id
1 'polypeptide(L)'
;MSYQLKLYAFEDASPGQLQAAEQRFRQALEESLGDESLVAPVHSAYRRIIATYGENPADDVLSPGELEIFNQWQAAELAAMTAALGPNRYMGDAQFEINS
;
A
#
# COMPACT_ATOMS: atom_id res chain seq x y z
N MET A 1 2.60 -16.91 -2.84
CA MET A 1 3.08 -16.74 -1.47
C MET A 1 2.28 -15.67 -0.76
N SER A 2 1.98 -15.90 0.50
CA SER A 2 1.28 -14.91 1.29
C SER A 2 2.24 -13.84 1.80
N TYR A 3 1.71 -12.68 2.03
CA TYR A 3 2.43 -11.56 2.64
C TYR A 3 1.83 -11.28 4.02
N GLN A 4 2.55 -10.54 4.85
CA GLN A 4 2.06 -10.10 6.14
C GLN A 4 1.81 -8.60 6.10
N LEU A 5 0.65 -8.19 6.60
CA LEU A 5 0.25 -6.80 6.69
C LEU A 5 -0.06 -6.48 8.15
N LYS A 6 0.48 -5.37 8.62
CA LYS A 6 0.20 -4.90 9.97
C LYS A 6 -0.08 -3.40 9.93
N LEU A 7 -1.21 -3.00 10.50
CA LEU A 7 -1.50 -1.60 10.81
C LEU A 7 -1.10 -1.34 12.26
N TYR A 8 -0.32 -0.29 12.48
CA TYR A 8 0.17 0.02 13.82
C TYR A 8 -0.83 0.87 14.61
N ALA A 9 -1.30 1.92 14.00
CA ALA A 9 -2.26 2.80 14.66
C ALA A 9 -2.86 3.79 13.67
N PHE A 10 -4.09 4.19 13.93
CA PHE A 10 -4.67 5.41 13.40
C PHE A 10 -5.58 5.96 14.50
N GLU A 11 -5.27 7.18 14.94
CA GLU A 11 -5.98 7.84 16.06
C GLU A 11 -6.12 6.91 17.28
N ASP A 12 -7.25 6.97 17.97
CA ASP A 12 -7.52 6.19 19.18
C ASP A 12 -8.23 4.88 18.88
N ALA A 13 -7.82 4.20 17.80
CA ALA A 13 -8.46 2.95 17.40
C ALA A 13 -8.25 1.85 18.43
N SER A 14 -9.34 1.15 18.78
CA SER A 14 -9.24 -0.05 19.61
C SER A 14 -8.61 -1.20 18.82
N PRO A 15 -8.10 -2.25 19.51
CA PRO A 15 -7.54 -3.41 18.80
C PRO A 15 -8.52 -4.04 17.80
N GLY A 16 -9.81 -4.10 18.14
CA GLY A 16 -10.83 -4.63 17.21
C GLY A 16 -11.03 -3.74 15.99
N GLN A 17 -11.02 -2.43 16.17
CA GLN A 17 -11.12 -1.49 15.07
C GLN A 17 -9.90 -1.56 14.17
N LEU A 18 -8.72 -1.70 14.76
CA LEU A 18 -7.47 -1.82 14.03
C LEU A 18 -7.45 -3.09 13.20
N GLN A 19 -7.90 -4.20 13.75
CA GLN A 19 -7.97 -5.48 13.05
C GLN A 19 -8.97 -5.42 11.88
N ALA A 20 -10.14 -4.83 12.10
CA ALA A 20 -11.12 -4.65 11.03
C ALA A 20 -10.61 -3.77 9.91
N ALA A 21 -9.92 -2.66 10.26
CA ALA A 21 -9.31 -1.78 9.28
C ALA A 21 -8.23 -2.49 8.47
N GLU A 22 -7.44 -3.33 9.14
CA GLU A 22 -6.39 -4.13 8.51
C GLU A 22 -6.96 -5.09 7.47
N GLN A 23 -8.08 -5.72 7.77
CA GLN A 23 -8.76 -6.61 6.81
C GLN A 23 -9.29 -5.85 5.61
N ARG A 24 -9.88 -4.67 5.82
CA ARG A 24 -10.37 -3.83 4.73
C ARG A 24 -9.21 -3.33 3.86
N PHE A 25 -8.10 -2.97 4.48
CA PHE A 25 -6.89 -2.55 3.78
C PHE A 25 -6.39 -3.67 2.87
N ARG A 26 -6.25 -4.87 3.42
CA ARG A 26 -5.79 -6.05 2.70
C ARG A 26 -6.69 -6.35 1.51
N GLN A 27 -7.99 -6.38 1.73
CA GLN A 27 -8.95 -6.69 0.67
C GLN A 27 -8.88 -5.68 -0.48
N ALA A 28 -8.87 -4.39 -0.17
CA ALA A 28 -8.80 -3.34 -1.18
C ALA A 28 -7.47 -3.38 -1.95
N LEU A 29 -6.37 -3.66 -1.26
CA LEU A 29 -5.07 -3.77 -1.87
C LEU A 29 -5.03 -4.92 -2.88
N GLU A 30 -5.54 -6.09 -2.48
CA GLU A 30 -5.57 -7.27 -3.34
C GLU A 30 -6.48 -7.06 -4.54
N GLU A 31 -7.64 -6.44 -4.35
CA GLU A 31 -8.55 -6.13 -5.45
C GLU A 31 -7.93 -5.14 -6.44
N SER A 32 -7.24 -4.13 -5.95
CA SER A 32 -6.61 -3.13 -6.81
C SER A 32 -5.47 -3.72 -7.64
N LEU A 33 -4.72 -4.65 -7.08
CA LEU A 33 -3.60 -5.28 -7.78
C LEU A 33 -4.04 -6.48 -8.61
N GLY A 34 -5.23 -7.01 -8.34
CA GLY A 34 -5.82 -8.12 -9.09
C GLY A 34 -5.78 -9.46 -8.38
N ASP A 35 -4.79 -9.70 -7.53
CA ASP A 35 -4.67 -10.96 -6.81
C ASP A 35 -3.73 -10.80 -5.61
N GLU A 36 -3.94 -11.60 -4.58
CA GLU A 36 -3.09 -11.66 -3.39
C GLU A 36 -1.62 -11.92 -3.75
N SER A 37 -1.38 -12.79 -4.73
CA SER A 37 -0.02 -13.16 -5.13
C SER A 37 0.78 -12.01 -5.75
N LEU A 38 0.11 -10.94 -6.16
CA LEU A 38 0.77 -9.77 -6.76
C LEU A 38 1.21 -8.73 -5.73
N VAL A 39 0.71 -8.80 -4.49
CA VAL A 39 0.99 -7.79 -3.49
C VAL A 39 2.49 -7.72 -3.16
N ALA A 40 3.09 -8.84 -2.79
CA ALA A 40 4.50 -8.88 -2.41
C ALA A 40 5.43 -8.50 -3.57
N PRO A 41 5.28 -9.06 -4.80
CA PRO A 41 6.15 -8.69 -5.92
C PRO A 41 6.04 -7.22 -6.30
N VAL A 42 4.82 -6.68 -6.37
CA VAL A 42 4.62 -5.27 -6.75
C VAL A 42 5.16 -4.35 -5.67
N HIS A 43 4.92 -4.66 -4.40
CA HIS A 43 5.45 -3.88 -3.28
C HIS A 43 6.98 -3.88 -3.27
N SER A 44 7.61 -5.04 -3.47
CA SER A 44 9.06 -5.15 -3.53
C SER A 44 9.65 -4.34 -4.68
N ALA A 45 9.02 -4.39 -5.85
CA ALA A 45 9.45 -3.59 -7.00
C ALA A 45 9.32 -2.10 -6.73
N TYR A 46 8.20 -1.67 -6.12
CA TYR A 46 7.97 -0.29 -5.73
C TYR A 46 9.05 0.18 -4.75
N ARG A 47 9.37 -0.63 -3.74
CA ARG A 47 10.40 -0.30 -2.75
C ARG A 47 11.77 -0.13 -3.40
N ARG A 48 12.12 -0.93 -4.38
CA ARG A 48 13.37 -0.80 -5.12
C ARG A 48 13.41 0.51 -5.91
N ILE A 49 12.28 0.91 -6.50
CA ILE A 49 12.18 2.17 -7.22
C ILE A 49 12.45 3.34 -6.29
N ILE A 50 11.81 3.38 -5.11
CA ILE A 50 12.03 4.47 -4.15
C ILE A 50 13.47 4.45 -3.61
N ALA A 51 14.04 3.29 -3.40
CA ALA A 51 15.42 3.17 -2.92
C ALA A 51 16.41 3.70 -3.96
N THR A 52 16.09 3.57 -5.25
CA THR A 52 16.97 3.98 -6.34
C THR A 52 16.82 5.47 -6.68
N TYR A 53 15.57 5.96 -6.74
CA TYR A 53 15.25 7.30 -7.28
C TYR A 53 14.74 8.29 -6.24
N GLY A 54 14.45 7.84 -5.00
CA GLY A 54 13.84 8.67 -3.97
C GLY A 54 12.33 8.47 -3.91
N GLU A 55 11.69 9.08 -2.91
CA GLU A 55 10.26 8.86 -2.62
C GLU A 55 9.33 9.46 -3.67
N ASN A 56 9.76 10.50 -4.36
CA ASN A 56 8.94 11.18 -5.37
C ASN A 56 9.74 11.34 -6.67
N PRO A 57 10.02 10.23 -7.37
CA PRO A 57 10.77 10.33 -8.61
C PRO A 57 9.96 11.03 -9.69
N ALA A 58 10.62 11.82 -10.52
CA ALA A 58 9.98 12.42 -11.69
C ALA A 58 9.64 11.33 -12.71
N ASP A 59 8.54 11.50 -13.42
CA ASP A 59 8.06 10.49 -14.38
C ASP A 59 9.12 10.18 -15.47
N ASP A 60 9.92 11.17 -15.84
CA ASP A 60 10.90 11.02 -16.92
C ASP A 60 12.17 10.27 -16.51
N VAL A 61 12.40 10.04 -15.21
CA VAL A 61 13.55 9.25 -14.76
C VAL A 61 13.23 7.75 -14.66
N LEU A 62 11.95 7.38 -14.72
CA LEU A 62 11.54 5.99 -14.63
C LEU A 62 11.37 5.40 -16.03
N SER A 63 11.76 4.13 -16.19
CA SER A 63 11.41 3.39 -17.41
C SER A 63 9.89 3.21 -17.47
N PRO A 64 9.32 2.91 -18.65
CA PRO A 64 7.87 2.66 -18.76
C PRO A 64 7.38 1.57 -17.80
N GLY A 65 8.15 0.51 -17.62
CA GLY A 65 7.78 -0.58 -16.69
C GLY A 65 7.83 -0.14 -15.25
N GLU A 66 8.83 0.65 -14.87
CA GLU A 66 8.95 1.20 -13.52
C GLU A 66 7.83 2.19 -13.21
N LEU A 67 7.49 3.04 -14.17
CA LEU A 67 6.41 4.01 -14.02
C LEU A 67 5.07 3.29 -13.81
N GLU A 68 4.83 2.22 -14.57
CA GLU A 68 3.62 1.43 -14.43
C GLU A 68 3.51 0.83 -13.02
N ILE A 69 4.59 0.23 -12.50
CA ILE A 69 4.63 -0.35 -11.16
C ILE A 69 4.43 0.73 -10.10
N PHE A 70 5.10 1.84 -10.24
CA PHE A 70 5.00 2.97 -9.31
C PHE A 70 3.55 3.47 -9.21
N ASN A 71 2.92 3.71 -10.36
CA ASN A 71 1.54 4.19 -10.39
C ASN A 71 0.55 3.13 -9.89
N GLN A 72 0.77 1.88 -10.26
CA GLN A 72 -0.08 0.77 -9.83
C GLN A 72 -0.07 0.62 -8.31
N TRP A 73 1.11 0.65 -7.70
CA TRP A 73 1.22 0.55 -6.25
C TRP A 73 0.59 1.74 -5.55
N GLN A 74 0.85 2.96 -6.01
CA GLN A 74 0.28 4.16 -5.38
C GLN A 74 -1.24 4.16 -5.43
N ALA A 75 -1.83 3.76 -6.54
CA ALA A 75 -3.28 3.67 -6.67
C ALA A 75 -3.85 2.60 -5.73
N ALA A 76 -3.18 1.45 -5.62
CA ALA A 76 -3.61 0.36 -4.74
C ALA A 76 -3.50 0.78 -3.26
N GLU A 77 -2.42 1.44 -2.89
CA GLU A 77 -2.21 1.92 -1.53
C GLU A 77 -3.26 2.97 -1.14
N LEU A 78 -3.57 3.89 -2.04
CA LEU A 78 -4.60 4.90 -1.80
C LEU A 78 -5.97 4.25 -1.61
N ALA A 79 -6.32 3.29 -2.47
CA ALA A 79 -7.58 2.56 -2.35
C ALA A 79 -7.66 1.79 -1.02
N ALA A 80 -6.55 1.17 -0.62
CA ALA A 80 -6.47 0.42 0.63
C ALA A 80 -6.62 1.33 1.85
N MET A 81 -5.94 2.47 1.86
CA MET A 81 -6.06 3.45 2.94
C MET A 81 -7.46 4.01 3.04
N THR A 82 -8.08 4.33 1.91
CA THR A 82 -9.46 4.82 1.87
C THR A 82 -10.42 3.77 2.43
N ALA A 83 -10.24 2.50 2.06
CA ALA A 83 -11.09 1.42 2.56
C ALA A 83 -10.92 1.21 4.07
N ALA A 84 -9.71 1.36 4.58
CA ALA A 84 -9.41 1.15 5.99
C ALA A 84 -9.88 2.32 6.86
N LEU A 85 -9.63 3.55 6.42
CA LEU A 85 -9.77 4.74 7.26
C LEU A 85 -10.97 5.63 6.86
N GLY A 86 -11.47 5.46 5.65
CA GLY A 86 -12.53 6.32 5.11
C GLY A 86 -11.98 7.42 4.20
N PRO A 87 -12.88 8.05 3.42
CA PRO A 87 -12.46 8.95 2.34
C PRO A 87 -11.83 10.26 2.80
N ASN A 88 -12.00 10.63 4.07
CA ASN A 88 -11.48 11.91 4.60
C ASN A 88 -10.18 11.74 5.37
N ARG A 89 -9.57 10.56 5.28
CA ARG A 89 -8.32 10.26 5.98
C ARG A 89 -7.18 10.09 5.00
N TYR A 90 -5.98 10.43 5.43
CA TYR A 90 -4.79 10.37 4.60
C TYR A 90 -3.77 9.39 5.21
N MET A 91 -2.80 9.02 4.40
CA MET A 91 -1.75 8.08 4.83
C MET A 91 -1.01 8.54 6.08
N GLY A 92 -0.92 9.84 6.32
CA GLY A 92 -0.30 10.38 7.51
C GLY A 92 -1.03 10.03 8.80
N ASP A 93 -2.30 9.66 8.71
CA ASP A 93 -3.11 9.32 9.88
C ASP A 93 -2.92 7.87 10.34
N ALA A 94 -2.24 7.05 9.54
CA ALA A 94 -2.04 5.65 9.85
C ALA A 94 -0.63 5.20 9.46
N GLN A 95 -0.15 4.19 10.16
CA GLN A 95 1.13 3.56 9.86
C GLN A 95 0.89 2.10 9.57
N PHE A 96 1.49 1.60 8.50
CA PHE A 96 1.37 0.20 8.13
C PHE A 96 2.72 -0.36 7.70
N GLU A 97 2.82 -1.70 7.74
CA GLU A 97 4.00 -2.42 7.30
C GLU A 97 3.56 -3.64 6.50
N ILE A 98 4.24 -3.89 5.39
CA ILE A 98 4.02 -5.06 4.56
C ILE A 98 5.33 -5.83 4.47
N ASN A 99 5.29 -7.11 4.83
CA ASN A 99 6.43 -8.02 4.77
C ASN A 99 6.06 -9.22 3.90
N SER A 100 6.99 -9.62 3.07
CA SER A 100 6.82 -10.78 2.20
C SER A 100 7.73 -11.93 2.62
#